data_8966dda369e8c03e100a7dd87729cb8a
#
_entry.id   8966dda369e8c03e100a7dd87729cb8a
#
_cell.length_a   1.000
_cell.length_b   1.000
_cell.length_c   1.000
_cell.angle_alpha   90.00
_cell.angle_beta   90.00
_cell.angle_gamma   90.00
#
_symmetry.space_group_name_H-M   'P 1'
#
loop_
_entity.id
_entity.type
_entity.pdbx_description
1 polymer ?
#
loop_
_entity_poly.entity_id
_entity_poly.type
_entity_poly.pdbx_seq_one_letter_code
_entity_poly.pdbx_strand_id
1 'polypeptide(L)'
;MGRFLQKILNAPEPLFTVGIHQLEKATGHSGVDTRLIADITHKAHDIIRELGLNPADTTAHELYQALNASLRRHKIEEYLLGADYVLLSIGNQTVSFNLVDVIENAHHQLPFDQRMMSHGQRSLRGEIVQRYMDHVRTNDVTARQIADAAGLLPESDQWYAAPSRDTAVVETDSKTPYILAIGDIFTDAFIKLREDEARIDTDPDGSKRLSLPFGSKPPYDSVEIVQAVGPSPNAAVSFSRLGLNAGLMAFLGNDQPGKDSLKYLHQEGVDTSTMVAHENMKSNYYYVLRYGADRTILVKNEEYDYVWVAPEKTPDWIYLSLLSEASWQLHEDMLTYLEAHPDTKLAFQPGTFHFKWGVEKLAKVYARSHIVVMNREEAVDVTGESYDSLKQLAGALHALGPKIVVITDGPNGSFASYDDKLVSIPNYPDPAPPLDRTGAGDAFASTIVAALARGESIETALTWAPINSMSVVQKLGAQAGLLKLSDINQYLQTAPEYYHPEELN
;
A
#
# COMPACT_ATOMS: atom_id res chain seq x y z
N MET A 1 -17.35 -0.25 28.07
CA MET A 1 -16.27 -0.91 27.34
C MET A 1 -15.35 -1.73 28.24
N GLY A 2 -14.71 -1.20 29.31
CA GLY A 2 -13.90 -1.99 30.22
C GLY A 2 -14.58 -3.25 30.78
N ARG A 3 -15.90 -3.22 31.04
CA ARG A 3 -16.65 -4.37 31.51
C ARG A 3 -16.97 -5.43 30.44
N PHE A 4 -17.00 -5.04 29.17
CA PHE A 4 -17.17 -5.96 28.04
C PHE A 4 -15.90 -6.77 27.82
N LEU A 5 -14.77 -6.10 27.69
CA LEU A 5 -13.47 -6.76 27.65
C LEU A 5 -13.29 -7.70 28.85
N GLN A 6 -13.79 -7.31 30.04
CA GLN A 6 -13.72 -8.13 31.26
C GLN A 6 -14.40 -9.49 31.12
N LYS A 7 -15.55 -9.56 30.49
CA LYS A 7 -16.27 -10.83 30.38
C LYS A 7 -15.80 -11.69 29.23
N ILE A 8 -15.38 -11.08 28.11
CA ILE A 8 -14.67 -11.80 27.04
C ILE A 8 -13.38 -12.40 27.60
N LEU A 9 -12.64 -11.64 28.40
CA LEU A 9 -11.36 -12.06 28.97
C LEU A 9 -11.51 -13.00 30.18
N ASN A 10 -12.66 -13.06 30.81
CA ASN A 10 -12.95 -14.03 31.89
C ASN A 10 -13.36 -15.41 31.39
N ALA A 11 -13.36 -15.62 30.10
CA ALA A 11 -13.64 -16.94 29.53
C ALA A 11 -12.45 -17.89 29.76
N PRO A 12 -12.68 -19.09 30.26
CA PRO A 12 -11.61 -20.08 30.46
C PRO A 12 -11.11 -20.73 29.17
N GLU A 13 -11.74 -20.42 28.04
CA GLU A 13 -11.41 -20.98 26.72
C GLU A 13 -10.59 -20.00 25.88
N PRO A 14 -9.73 -20.50 24.98
CA PRO A 14 -8.98 -19.66 24.06
C PRO A 14 -9.93 -18.83 23.20
N LEU A 15 -9.62 -17.59 23.08
CA LEU A 15 -10.31 -16.60 22.27
C LEU A 15 -10.10 -16.94 20.79
N PHE A 16 -11.11 -16.72 19.97
CA PHE A 16 -11.18 -17.19 18.57
C PHE A 16 -10.98 -16.06 17.57
N THR A 17 -10.43 -16.38 16.42
CA THR A 17 -10.29 -15.46 15.33
C THR A 17 -11.36 -15.72 14.26
N VAL A 18 -12.18 -14.72 13.97
CA VAL A 18 -13.05 -14.71 12.79
C VAL A 18 -12.38 -13.81 11.75
N GLY A 19 -12.26 -14.29 10.53
CA GLY A 19 -11.63 -13.52 9.46
C GLY A 19 -12.39 -12.22 9.20
N ILE A 20 -11.67 -11.11 8.97
CA ILE A 20 -12.23 -9.78 8.69
C ILE A 20 -13.30 -9.86 7.59
N HIS A 21 -13.02 -10.62 6.53
CA HIS A 21 -13.96 -10.81 5.42
C HIS A 21 -15.30 -11.48 5.82
N GLN A 22 -15.29 -12.37 6.81
CA GLN A 22 -16.52 -12.97 7.32
C GLN A 22 -17.30 -12.01 8.20
N LEU A 23 -16.61 -11.18 8.95
CA LEU A 23 -17.20 -10.12 9.75
C LEU A 23 -17.84 -9.05 8.86
N GLU A 24 -17.17 -8.64 7.78
CA GLU A 24 -17.75 -7.75 6.77
C GLU A 24 -19.00 -8.34 6.11
N LYS A 25 -18.97 -9.64 5.83
CA LYS A 25 -20.11 -10.36 5.24
C LYS A 25 -21.28 -10.50 6.22
N ALA A 26 -21.01 -10.70 7.49
CA ALA A 26 -22.02 -10.83 8.53
C ALA A 26 -22.69 -9.49 8.86
N THR A 27 -21.94 -8.40 8.82
CA THR A 27 -22.42 -7.06 9.18
C THR A 27 -22.97 -6.25 8.04
N GLY A 28 -22.67 -6.62 6.80
CA GLY A 28 -22.98 -5.79 5.62
C GLY A 28 -22.20 -4.46 5.58
N HIS A 29 -21.23 -4.26 6.46
CA HIS A 29 -20.39 -3.06 6.51
C HIS A 29 -19.06 -3.34 5.82
N SER A 30 -18.79 -2.63 4.73
CA SER A 30 -17.47 -2.57 4.11
C SER A 30 -16.64 -1.46 4.77
N GLY A 31 -15.43 -1.76 5.17
CA GLY A 31 -14.49 -0.77 5.67
C GLY A 31 -14.22 -0.82 7.18
N VAL A 32 -13.86 -2.00 7.64
CA VAL A 32 -13.34 -2.21 9.00
C VAL A 32 -12.03 -1.45 9.16
N ASP A 33 -11.92 -0.65 10.20
CA ASP A 33 -10.65 -0.02 10.54
C ASP A 33 -9.70 -1.03 11.19
N THR A 34 -9.06 -1.84 10.32
CA THR A 34 -8.09 -2.88 10.72
C THR A 34 -6.86 -2.29 11.41
N ARG A 35 -6.55 -1.03 11.16
CA ARG A 35 -5.45 -0.30 11.77
C ARG A 35 -5.73 0.00 13.24
N LEU A 36 -6.93 0.48 13.53
CA LEU A 36 -7.34 0.74 14.90
C LEU A 36 -7.34 -0.55 15.74
N ILE A 37 -7.71 -1.66 15.12
CA ILE A 37 -7.66 -2.98 15.75
C ILE A 37 -6.21 -3.40 15.98
N ALA A 38 -5.33 -3.23 14.99
CA ALA A 38 -3.91 -3.51 15.13
C ALA A 38 -3.28 -2.65 16.23
N ASP A 39 -3.59 -1.36 16.28
CA ASP A 39 -3.11 -0.44 17.32
C ASP A 39 -3.58 -0.84 18.70
N ILE A 40 -4.86 -1.24 18.85
CA ILE A 40 -5.41 -1.71 20.12
C ILE A 40 -4.72 -3.03 20.53
N THR A 41 -4.53 -3.94 19.60
CA THR A 41 -3.85 -5.22 19.85
C THR A 41 -2.39 -4.99 20.25
N HIS A 42 -1.69 -4.14 19.51
CA HIS A 42 -0.29 -3.81 19.80
C HIS A 42 -0.14 -3.19 21.19
N LYS A 43 -0.97 -2.21 21.50
CA LYS A 43 -1.00 -1.59 22.84
C LYS A 43 -1.39 -2.57 23.93
N ALA A 44 -2.31 -3.50 23.66
CA ALA A 44 -2.66 -4.55 24.62
C ALA A 44 -1.47 -5.48 24.89
N HIS A 45 -0.69 -5.84 23.87
CA HIS A 45 0.54 -6.62 24.02
C HIS A 45 1.63 -5.86 24.76
N ASP A 46 1.81 -4.57 24.49
CA ASP A 46 2.78 -3.71 25.20
C ASP A 46 2.42 -3.61 26.68
N ILE A 47 1.16 -3.43 27.01
CA ILE A 47 0.65 -3.40 28.36
C ILE A 47 0.89 -4.72 29.09
N ILE A 48 0.62 -5.85 28.44
CA ILE A 48 0.89 -7.19 28.98
C ILE A 48 2.37 -7.34 29.29
N ARG A 49 3.24 -6.87 28.38
CA ARG A 49 4.69 -6.91 28.53
C ARG A 49 5.19 -5.96 29.64
N GLU A 50 4.70 -4.72 29.66
CA GLU A 50 5.06 -3.71 30.69
C GLU A 50 4.65 -4.13 32.11
N LEU A 51 3.56 -4.88 32.22
CA LEU A 51 3.06 -5.39 33.49
C LEU A 51 3.71 -6.73 33.91
N GLY A 52 4.62 -7.27 33.07
CA GLY A 52 5.30 -8.54 33.33
C GLY A 52 4.36 -9.74 33.37
N LEU A 53 3.17 -9.62 32.77
CA LEU A 53 2.18 -10.69 32.70
C LEU A 53 2.58 -11.71 31.63
N ASN A 54 2.57 -13.01 31.99
CA ASN A 54 2.76 -14.06 31.00
C ASN A 54 1.41 -14.41 30.36
N PRO A 55 1.22 -14.21 29.03
CA PRO A 55 -0.05 -14.49 28.38
C PRO A 55 -0.54 -15.95 28.51
N ALA A 56 0.39 -16.89 28.76
CA ALA A 56 0.04 -18.31 28.93
C ALA A 56 -0.52 -18.63 30.32
N ASP A 57 -0.13 -17.85 31.34
CA ASP A 57 -0.47 -18.12 32.74
C ASP A 57 -1.38 -17.05 33.35
N THR A 58 -1.57 -15.93 32.62
CA THR A 58 -2.40 -14.81 33.10
C THR A 58 -3.89 -15.15 32.91
N THR A 59 -4.63 -15.08 34.01
CA THR A 59 -6.07 -15.23 33.92
C THR A 59 -6.70 -14.08 33.15
N ALA A 60 -7.80 -14.33 32.49
CA ALA A 60 -8.53 -13.30 31.78
C ALA A 60 -8.93 -12.12 32.70
N HIS A 61 -9.14 -12.37 33.98
CA HIS A 61 -9.45 -11.35 34.96
C HIS A 61 -8.25 -10.42 35.24
N GLU A 62 -7.05 -10.96 35.42
CA GLU A 62 -5.82 -10.20 35.63
C GLU A 62 -5.46 -9.37 34.40
N LEU A 63 -5.58 -9.96 33.22
CA LEU A 63 -5.38 -9.26 31.94
C LEU A 63 -6.38 -8.09 31.79
N TYR A 64 -7.64 -8.32 32.15
CA TYR A 64 -8.66 -7.27 32.15
C TYR A 64 -8.35 -6.13 33.12
N GLN A 65 -7.98 -6.46 34.33
CA GLN A 65 -7.63 -5.46 35.35
C GLN A 65 -6.44 -4.60 34.87
N ALA A 66 -5.46 -5.25 34.31
CA ALA A 66 -4.29 -4.62 33.73
C ALA A 66 -4.61 -3.72 32.53
N LEU A 67 -5.40 -4.24 31.58
CA LEU A 67 -5.88 -3.50 30.41
C LEU A 67 -6.74 -2.31 30.83
N ASN A 68 -7.67 -2.49 31.78
CA ASN A 68 -8.55 -1.41 32.24
C ASN A 68 -7.78 -0.28 32.93
N ALA A 69 -6.75 -0.60 33.70
CA ALA A 69 -5.88 0.39 34.34
C ALA A 69 -5.04 1.16 33.29
N SER A 70 -4.63 0.52 32.22
CA SER A 70 -3.82 1.12 31.17
C SER A 70 -4.65 1.83 30.11
N LEU A 71 -5.83 1.32 29.76
CA LEU A 71 -6.81 1.98 28.89
C LEU A 71 -7.17 3.38 29.39
N ARG A 72 -7.35 3.52 30.71
CA ARG A 72 -7.59 4.84 31.34
C ARG A 72 -6.39 5.80 31.21
N ARG A 73 -5.17 5.28 31.26
CA ARG A 73 -3.94 6.08 31.09
C ARG A 73 -3.73 6.57 29.66
N HIS A 74 -4.16 5.79 28.67
CA HIS A 74 -3.86 6.03 27.25
C HIS A 74 -5.07 6.54 26.44
N LYS A 75 -6.20 6.91 27.09
CA LYS A 75 -7.45 7.36 26.42
C LYS A 75 -7.99 6.39 25.32
N ILE A 76 -7.70 5.10 25.45
CA ILE A 76 -8.11 4.09 24.46
C ILE A 76 -9.64 3.90 24.46
N GLU A 77 -10.34 4.31 25.51
CA GLU A 77 -11.81 4.29 25.54
C GLU A 77 -12.44 5.09 24.40
N GLU A 78 -11.82 6.18 23.97
CA GLU A 78 -12.28 6.96 22.81
C GLU A 78 -12.08 6.20 21.48
N TYR A 79 -11.02 5.42 21.38
CA TYR A 79 -10.75 4.59 20.19
C TYR A 79 -11.69 3.39 20.11
N LEU A 80 -12.01 2.76 21.22
CA LEU A 80 -12.91 1.61 21.26
C LEU A 80 -14.36 1.98 20.93
N LEU A 81 -14.79 3.21 21.20
CA LEU A 81 -16.11 3.71 20.82
C LEU A 81 -16.25 3.99 19.32
N GLY A 82 -15.15 4.08 18.59
CA GLY A 82 -15.11 4.27 17.14
C GLY A 82 -14.73 3.03 16.34
N ALA A 83 -14.32 1.94 17.02
CA ALA A 83 -13.87 0.72 16.34
C ALA A 83 -15.03 -0.23 16.11
N ASP A 84 -15.15 -0.72 14.90
CA ASP A 84 -16.11 -1.77 14.57
C ASP A 84 -15.60 -3.18 14.98
N TYR A 85 -14.33 -3.30 15.40
CA TYR A 85 -13.71 -4.57 15.78
C TYR A 85 -12.75 -4.42 16.96
N VAL A 86 -12.61 -5.51 17.72
CA VAL A 86 -11.57 -5.67 18.74
C VAL A 86 -10.80 -6.95 18.45
N LEU A 87 -9.48 -6.84 18.35
CA LEU A 87 -8.56 -7.97 18.24
C LEU A 87 -7.89 -8.19 19.60
N LEU A 88 -7.97 -9.41 20.10
CA LEU A 88 -7.29 -9.82 21.33
C LEU A 88 -6.41 -11.02 21.02
N SER A 89 -5.13 -10.94 21.35
CA SER A 89 -4.19 -12.05 21.23
C SER A 89 -3.76 -12.52 22.61
N ILE A 90 -3.94 -13.82 22.87
CA ILE A 90 -3.50 -14.48 24.10
C ILE A 90 -2.65 -15.69 23.71
N GLY A 91 -1.38 -15.67 24.07
CA GLY A 91 -0.42 -16.68 23.59
C GLY A 91 -0.30 -16.68 22.06
N ASN A 92 -0.43 -17.84 21.44
CA ASN A 92 -0.38 -18.00 19.98
C ASN A 92 -1.76 -17.86 19.30
N GLN A 93 -2.77 -17.42 20.03
CA GLN A 93 -4.13 -17.31 19.51
C GLN A 93 -4.56 -15.84 19.47
N THR A 94 -5.11 -15.43 18.33
CA THR A 94 -5.67 -14.10 18.13
C THR A 94 -7.15 -14.21 17.87
N VAL A 95 -7.94 -13.38 18.55
CA VAL A 95 -9.40 -13.35 18.44
C VAL A 95 -9.83 -11.98 17.97
N SER A 96 -10.66 -11.96 16.96
CA SER A 96 -11.32 -10.73 16.51
C SER A 96 -12.81 -10.79 16.82
N PHE A 97 -13.33 -9.72 17.40
CA PHE A 97 -14.75 -9.52 17.61
C PHE A 97 -15.21 -8.31 16.84
N ASN A 98 -16.29 -8.47 16.07
CA ASN A 98 -16.98 -7.32 15.55
C ASN A 98 -17.93 -6.78 16.62
N LEU A 99 -17.67 -5.56 17.07
CA LEU A 99 -18.54 -4.90 18.04
C LEU A 99 -19.94 -4.60 17.46
N VAL A 100 -20.03 -4.40 16.16
CA VAL A 100 -21.33 -4.14 15.49
C VAL A 100 -22.19 -5.40 15.52
N ASP A 101 -21.64 -6.57 15.22
CA ASP A 101 -22.38 -7.83 15.26
C ASP A 101 -22.84 -8.19 16.66
N VAL A 102 -21.94 -8.01 17.63
CA VAL A 102 -22.29 -8.20 19.04
C VAL A 102 -23.42 -7.24 19.46
N ILE A 103 -23.36 -6.00 19.00
CA ILE A 103 -24.37 -4.97 19.25
C ILE A 103 -25.68 -5.30 18.52
N GLU A 104 -25.63 -5.71 17.26
CA GLU A 104 -26.81 -6.02 16.46
C GLU A 104 -27.52 -7.27 16.99
N ASN A 105 -26.80 -8.33 17.34
CA ASN A 105 -27.40 -9.49 17.96
C ASN A 105 -27.98 -9.18 19.34
N ALA A 106 -27.32 -8.36 20.15
CA ALA A 106 -27.88 -7.84 21.38
C ALA A 106 -29.13 -6.98 21.12
N HIS A 107 -29.11 -6.16 20.06
CA HIS A 107 -30.25 -5.36 19.63
C HIS A 107 -31.45 -6.22 19.21
N HIS A 108 -31.25 -7.34 18.53
CA HIS A 108 -32.33 -8.28 18.19
C HIS A 108 -32.95 -8.97 19.40
N GLN A 109 -32.21 -9.09 20.50
CA GLN A 109 -32.72 -9.63 21.76
C GLN A 109 -33.44 -8.57 22.62
N LEU A 110 -33.35 -7.29 22.26
CA LEU A 110 -34.04 -6.20 22.98
C LEU A 110 -35.52 -6.15 22.57
N PRO A 111 -36.42 -5.69 23.47
CA PRO A 111 -37.81 -5.36 23.14
C PRO A 111 -37.91 -4.38 21.98
N PHE A 112 -38.95 -4.51 21.17
CA PHE A 112 -39.14 -3.72 19.94
C PHE A 112 -39.13 -2.21 20.17
N ASP A 113 -39.70 -1.72 21.26
CA ASP A 113 -39.72 -0.33 21.67
C ASP A 113 -38.31 0.25 21.92
N GLN A 114 -37.37 -0.57 22.37
CA GLN A 114 -35.98 -0.19 22.60
C GLN A 114 -35.14 -0.16 21.32
N ARG A 115 -35.59 -0.84 20.25
CA ARG A 115 -34.94 -0.82 18.93
C ARG A 115 -35.23 0.47 18.15
N MET A 116 -36.32 1.15 18.46
CA MET A 116 -36.81 2.32 17.72
C MET A 116 -36.29 3.67 18.26
N MET A 117 -35.37 3.67 19.21
CA MET A 117 -34.81 4.92 19.72
C MET A 117 -33.97 5.64 18.66
N SER A 118 -34.53 6.72 18.14
CA SER A 118 -33.97 7.60 17.11
C SER A 118 -32.95 8.57 17.72
N HIS A 119 -31.76 8.13 18.01
CA HIS A 119 -30.64 9.04 18.27
C HIS A 119 -29.49 8.64 17.36
N GLY A 120 -28.65 9.61 16.96
CA GLY A 120 -27.62 9.39 15.95
C GLY A 120 -26.80 8.11 16.17
N GLN A 121 -26.35 7.49 15.11
CA GLN A 121 -25.72 6.15 15.12
C GLN A 121 -24.70 5.91 16.25
N ARG A 122 -23.96 6.94 16.68
CA ARG A 122 -22.98 6.86 17.77
C ARG A 122 -23.60 6.69 19.16
N SER A 123 -24.70 7.41 19.46
CA SER A 123 -25.36 7.32 20.76
C SER A 123 -26.16 6.02 20.89
N LEU A 124 -26.77 5.56 19.79
CA LEU A 124 -27.45 4.26 19.74
C LEU A 124 -26.47 3.11 19.98
N ARG A 125 -25.33 3.09 19.29
CA ARG A 125 -24.25 2.12 19.51
C ARG A 125 -23.80 2.09 20.97
N GLY A 126 -23.53 3.24 21.57
CA GLY A 126 -23.09 3.35 22.95
C GLY A 126 -24.11 2.76 23.94
N GLU A 127 -25.39 3.04 23.72
CA GLU A 127 -26.48 2.58 24.58
C GLU A 127 -26.73 1.08 24.43
N ILE A 128 -26.69 0.55 23.21
CA ILE A 128 -26.81 -0.89 22.94
C ILE A 128 -25.62 -1.64 23.53
N VAL A 129 -24.39 -1.16 23.35
CA VAL A 129 -23.20 -1.72 23.97
C VAL A 129 -23.36 -1.76 25.48
N GLN A 130 -23.77 -0.67 26.11
CA GLN A 130 -23.93 -0.60 27.57
C GLN A 130 -24.96 -1.62 28.07
N ARG A 131 -26.11 -1.74 27.41
CA ARG A 131 -27.16 -2.69 27.79
C ARG A 131 -26.72 -4.14 27.58
N TYR A 132 -26.06 -4.43 26.47
CA TYR A 132 -25.47 -5.75 26.24
C TYR A 132 -24.41 -6.10 27.30
N MET A 133 -23.59 -5.15 27.65
CA MET A 133 -22.60 -5.26 28.73
C MET A 133 -23.22 -5.57 30.09
N ASP A 134 -24.31 -4.90 30.40
CA ASP A 134 -25.05 -5.16 31.65
C ASP A 134 -25.69 -6.53 31.61
N HIS A 135 -26.22 -6.99 30.47
CA HIS A 135 -26.77 -8.34 30.29
C HIS A 135 -25.68 -9.41 30.44
N VAL A 136 -24.55 -9.26 29.76
CA VAL A 136 -23.41 -10.20 29.85
C VAL A 136 -22.85 -10.25 31.29
N ARG A 137 -22.82 -9.12 31.97
CA ARG A 137 -22.34 -9.00 33.37
C ARG A 137 -23.23 -9.75 34.36
N THR A 138 -24.53 -9.74 34.12
CA THR A 138 -25.49 -10.40 35.05
C THR A 138 -25.61 -11.89 34.82
N ASN A 139 -25.29 -12.38 33.63
CA ASN A 139 -25.53 -13.78 33.22
C ASN A 139 -24.28 -14.67 33.20
N ASP A 140 -23.15 -14.18 33.60
CA ASP A 140 -21.88 -14.94 33.69
C ASP A 140 -21.53 -15.74 32.41
N VAL A 141 -21.66 -15.07 31.23
CA VAL A 141 -21.57 -15.66 29.90
C VAL A 141 -20.10 -15.83 29.49
N THR A 142 -19.77 -16.94 28.86
CA THR A 142 -18.42 -17.21 28.33
C THR A 142 -18.17 -16.47 26.99
N ALA A 143 -16.90 -16.30 26.60
CA ALA A 143 -16.56 -15.73 25.31
C ALA A 143 -17.18 -16.54 24.14
N ARG A 144 -17.30 -17.86 24.30
CA ARG A 144 -17.97 -18.73 23.33
C ARG A 144 -19.45 -18.40 23.18
N GLN A 145 -20.16 -18.23 24.30
CA GLN A 145 -21.58 -17.85 24.28
C GLN A 145 -21.79 -16.45 23.67
N ILE A 146 -20.86 -15.55 23.88
CA ILE A 146 -20.88 -14.22 23.25
C ILE A 146 -20.67 -14.35 21.75
N ALA A 147 -19.70 -15.14 21.31
CA ALA A 147 -19.41 -15.37 19.89
C ALA A 147 -20.56 -16.13 19.19
N ASP A 148 -21.19 -17.09 19.87
CA ASP A 148 -22.34 -17.81 19.38
C ASP A 148 -23.57 -16.89 19.23
N ALA A 149 -23.86 -16.09 20.26
CA ALA A 149 -24.94 -15.11 20.23
C ALA A 149 -24.72 -14.01 19.15
N ALA A 150 -23.46 -13.72 18.81
CA ALA A 150 -23.09 -12.82 17.73
C ALA A 150 -23.11 -13.48 16.34
N GLY A 151 -23.41 -14.78 16.23
CA GLY A 151 -23.36 -15.52 14.97
C GLY A 151 -21.95 -15.64 14.39
N LEU A 152 -20.93 -15.51 15.22
CA LEU A 152 -19.52 -15.54 14.83
C LEU A 152 -18.92 -16.95 14.86
N LEU A 153 -19.66 -17.93 15.38
CA LEU A 153 -19.25 -19.34 15.38
C LEU A 153 -19.61 -19.99 14.05
N PRO A 154 -18.69 -20.73 13.42
CA PRO A 154 -19.01 -21.53 12.26
C PRO A 154 -20.03 -22.63 12.65
N GLU A 155 -20.92 -23.00 11.72
CA GLU A 155 -21.88 -24.10 11.88
C GLU A 155 -21.21 -25.46 12.12
N SER A 156 -19.89 -25.58 11.89
CA SER A 156 -19.09 -26.76 12.18
C SER A 156 -18.08 -26.46 13.27
N ASP A 157 -17.70 -27.47 14.08
CA ASP A 157 -16.62 -27.41 15.09
C ASP A 157 -15.23 -27.08 14.53
N GLN A 158 -15.11 -26.75 13.24
CA GLN A 158 -13.90 -26.20 12.64
C GLN A 158 -13.84 -24.71 12.95
N TRP A 159 -13.14 -24.39 14.02
CA TRP A 159 -12.71 -23.03 14.31
C TRP A 159 -11.92 -22.50 13.12
N TYR A 160 -12.43 -21.43 12.51
CA TYR A 160 -11.56 -20.63 11.66
C TYR A 160 -10.47 -20.06 12.58
N ALA A 161 -9.30 -20.71 12.57
CA ALA A 161 -8.11 -19.94 12.70
C ALA A 161 -8.33 -18.77 11.72
N ALA A 162 -8.21 -17.53 12.14
CA ALA A 162 -7.84 -16.47 11.21
C ALA A 162 -6.79 -17.09 10.32
N PRO A 163 -6.79 -16.86 9.03
CA PRO A 163 -5.60 -17.18 8.29
C PRO A 163 -4.54 -16.68 9.24
N SER A 164 -3.88 -17.66 9.86
CA SER A 164 -2.95 -17.36 10.94
C SER A 164 -2.20 -16.19 10.39
N ARG A 165 -1.81 -15.17 11.16
CA ARG A 165 -0.72 -14.34 10.75
C ARG A 165 0.51 -15.20 10.39
N ASP A 166 0.42 -16.49 10.23
CA ASP A 166 1.16 -17.34 9.33
C ASP A 166 1.13 -16.85 7.91
N THR A 167 0.21 -15.95 7.62
CA THR A 167 0.37 -15.05 6.52
C THR A 167 0.85 -13.68 6.96
N ALA A 168 0.91 -13.32 8.19
CA ALA A 168 1.45 -12.05 8.61
C ALA A 168 2.80 -12.17 9.32
N VAL A 169 3.06 -13.26 9.93
CA VAL A 169 4.32 -13.95 9.95
C VAL A 169 4.13 -15.08 8.93
N VAL A 170 4.18 -14.77 7.65
CA VAL A 170 5.19 -15.44 6.89
C VAL A 170 6.34 -15.44 7.87
N GLU A 171 6.68 -16.60 8.48
CA GLU A 171 8.09 -16.82 8.75
C GLU A 171 8.71 -16.22 7.51
N THR A 172 9.22 -14.99 7.64
CA THR A 172 10.02 -14.41 6.59
C THR A 172 11.07 -15.46 6.52
N ASP A 173 10.84 -16.41 5.59
CA ASP A 173 11.87 -17.36 5.25
C ASP A 173 13.05 -16.44 5.18
N SER A 174 14.04 -16.67 6.04
CA SER A 174 15.16 -15.75 6.23
C SER A 174 15.86 -15.45 4.92
N LYS A 175 15.34 -15.97 3.83
CA LYS A 175 15.68 -15.92 2.43
C LYS A 175 14.78 -15.03 1.56
N THR A 176 13.55 -14.63 1.98
CA THR A 176 12.73 -13.72 1.14
C THR A 176 13.30 -12.32 1.22
N PRO A 177 13.80 -11.75 0.11
CA PRO A 177 14.42 -10.44 0.10
C PRO A 177 13.46 -9.33 0.59
N TYR A 178 14.02 -8.34 1.28
CA TYR A 178 13.31 -7.14 1.71
C TYR A 178 13.71 -5.95 0.83
N ILE A 179 12.72 -5.30 0.23
CA ILE A 179 12.90 -4.11 -0.58
C ILE A 179 12.23 -2.93 0.12
N LEU A 180 13.00 -1.87 0.39
CA LEU A 180 12.48 -0.60 0.89
C LEU A 180 12.31 0.38 -0.28
N ALA A 181 11.07 0.69 -0.65
CA ALA A 181 10.77 1.75 -1.59
C ALA A 181 10.81 3.12 -0.88
N ILE A 182 11.38 4.13 -1.52
CA ILE A 182 11.49 5.50 -0.98
C ILE A 182 10.94 6.47 -2.03
N GLY A 183 9.92 7.25 -1.67
CA GLY A 183 9.32 8.23 -2.56
C GLY A 183 8.05 8.86 -2.04
N ASP A 184 7.58 9.88 -2.74
CA ASP A 184 6.34 10.57 -2.40
C ASP A 184 5.11 9.69 -2.63
N ILE A 185 4.11 9.93 -1.79
CA ILE A 185 2.81 9.27 -1.83
C ILE A 185 1.71 10.31 -1.98
N PHE A 186 0.71 9.99 -2.78
CA PHE A 186 -0.44 10.87 -3.01
C PHE A 186 -1.73 10.07 -3.22
N THR A 187 -2.84 10.79 -3.23
CA THR A 187 -4.16 10.29 -3.61
C THR A 187 -4.57 10.92 -4.91
N ASP A 188 -5.02 10.12 -5.88
CA ASP A 188 -5.56 10.58 -7.14
C ASP A 188 -7.09 10.52 -7.14
N ALA A 189 -7.75 11.65 -7.46
CA ALA A 189 -9.17 11.70 -7.74
C ALA A 189 -9.38 11.80 -9.26
N PHE A 190 -9.74 10.70 -9.90
CA PHE A 190 -10.03 10.64 -11.32
C PHE A 190 -11.45 11.15 -11.58
N ILE A 191 -11.57 12.36 -12.10
CA ILE A 191 -12.84 13.01 -12.42
C ILE A 191 -13.07 12.86 -13.92
N LYS A 192 -14.07 12.07 -14.32
CA LYS A 192 -14.47 11.94 -15.71
C LYS A 192 -15.39 13.11 -16.07
N LEU A 193 -14.89 14.01 -16.90
CA LEU A 193 -15.65 15.16 -17.39
C LEU A 193 -16.65 14.71 -18.46
N ARG A 194 -17.75 15.43 -18.54
CA ARG A 194 -18.73 15.27 -19.62
C ARG A 194 -18.24 16.00 -20.86
N GLU A 195 -18.31 15.34 -22.01
CA GLU A 195 -17.83 15.89 -23.27
C GLU A 195 -18.70 17.04 -23.81
N ASP A 196 -19.96 17.12 -23.37
CA ASP A 196 -20.88 18.21 -23.68
C ASP A 196 -20.68 19.47 -22.79
N GLU A 197 -19.92 19.35 -21.70
CA GLU A 197 -19.68 20.43 -20.73
C GLU A 197 -18.24 20.96 -20.74
N ALA A 198 -17.31 20.17 -21.24
CA ALA A 198 -15.92 20.56 -21.43
C ALA A 198 -15.52 20.54 -22.90
N ARG A 199 -14.46 21.22 -23.27
CA ARG A 199 -13.94 21.22 -24.63
C ARG A 199 -12.43 21.32 -24.66
N ILE A 200 -11.85 20.92 -25.80
CA ILE A 200 -10.44 21.12 -26.10
C ILE A 200 -10.32 22.34 -27.04
N ASP A 201 -9.65 23.38 -26.57
CA ASP A 201 -9.26 24.52 -27.38
C ASP A 201 -7.82 24.29 -27.90
N THR A 202 -7.54 24.69 -29.14
CA THR A 202 -6.18 24.63 -29.72
C THR A 202 -5.66 26.04 -29.89
N ASP A 203 -4.52 26.30 -29.25
CA ASP A 203 -3.82 27.59 -29.32
C ASP A 203 -3.11 27.77 -30.69
N PRO A 204 -2.74 29.00 -31.09
CA PRO A 204 -2.05 29.26 -32.36
C PRO A 204 -0.73 28.50 -32.55
N ASP A 205 -0.08 28.10 -31.46
CA ASP A 205 1.15 27.31 -31.48
C ASP A 205 0.90 25.79 -31.59
N GLY A 206 -0.38 25.38 -31.69
CA GLY A 206 -0.80 23.98 -31.75
C GLY A 206 -0.97 23.32 -30.39
N SER A 207 -0.67 23.99 -29.28
CA SER A 207 -0.93 23.45 -27.94
C SER A 207 -2.42 23.33 -27.65
N LYS A 208 -2.80 22.29 -26.89
CA LYS A 208 -4.19 22.02 -26.54
C LYS A 208 -4.47 22.38 -25.10
N ARG A 209 -5.63 22.95 -24.85
CA ARG A 209 -6.12 23.32 -23.52
C ARG A 209 -7.47 22.68 -23.25
N LEU A 210 -7.61 22.12 -22.06
CA LEU A 210 -8.90 21.70 -21.53
C LEU A 210 -9.60 22.93 -20.97
N SER A 211 -10.79 23.24 -21.49
CA SER A 211 -11.60 24.43 -21.11
C SER A 211 -12.94 24.06 -20.56
N LEU A 212 -13.33 24.78 -19.52
CA LEU A 212 -14.65 24.74 -18.89
C LEU A 212 -15.29 26.13 -18.91
N PRO A 213 -16.62 26.26 -18.97
CA PRO A 213 -17.29 27.57 -18.91
C PRO A 213 -16.95 28.28 -17.60
N PHE A 214 -16.40 29.50 -17.70
CA PHE A 214 -16.02 30.31 -16.54
C PHE A 214 -17.25 30.67 -15.68
N GLY A 215 -17.12 30.49 -14.35
CA GLY A 215 -18.19 30.86 -13.40
C GLY A 215 -19.40 29.93 -13.39
N SER A 216 -19.35 28.82 -14.17
CA SER A 216 -20.43 27.83 -14.23
C SER A 216 -20.28 26.71 -13.19
N LYS A 217 -21.23 25.80 -13.18
CA LYS A 217 -21.21 24.57 -12.35
C LYS A 217 -21.42 23.35 -13.26
N PRO A 218 -20.45 23.02 -14.13
CA PRO A 218 -20.60 21.90 -15.04
C PRO A 218 -20.71 20.58 -14.27
N PRO A 219 -21.68 19.73 -14.59
CA PRO A 219 -21.72 18.38 -14.05
C PRO A 219 -20.58 17.54 -14.62
N TYR A 220 -20.14 16.54 -13.86
CA TYR A 220 -19.19 15.52 -14.31
C TYR A 220 -19.86 14.14 -14.32
N ASP A 221 -19.25 13.17 -15.02
CA ASP A 221 -19.83 11.82 -15.14
C ASP A 221 -19.60 10.99 -13.87
N SER A 222 -18.36 10.89 -13.41
CA SER A 222 -17.99 10.07 -12.28
C SER A 222 -16.71 10.57 -11.62
N VAL A 223 -16.48 10.14 -10.38
CA VAL A 223 -15.21 10.29 -9.69
C VAL A 223 -14.80 8.96 -9.10
N GLU A 224 -13.54 8.58 -9.29
CA GLU A 224 -12.90 7.44 -8.67
C GLU A 224 -11.69 7.92 -7.88
N ILE A 225 -11.58 7.52 -6.62
CA ILE A 225 -10.48 7.90 -5.74
C ILE A 225 -9.55 6.71 -5.58
N VAL A 226 -8.28 6.90 -5.92
CA VAL A 226 -7.23 5.90 -5.79
C VAL A 226 -6.21 6.39 -4.77
N GLN A 227 -6.13 5.70 -3.64
CA GLN A 227 -5.22 6.05 -2.54
C GLN A 227 -3.84 5.43 -2.76
N ALA A 228 -2.86 5.97 -2.04
CA ALA A 228 -1.51 5.43 -1.91
C ALA A 228 -0.79 5.24 -3.26
N VAL A 229 -0.96 6.19 -4.17
CA VAL A 229 -0.30 6.17 -5.48
C VAL A 229 0.99 6.99 -5.48
N GLY A 230 1.79 6.78 -6.49
CA GLY A 230 3.12 7.35 -6.70
C GLY A 230 4.10 6.27 -7.11
N PRO A 231 5.21 6.59 -7.79
CA PRO A 231 6.12 5.56 -8.29
C PRO A 231 6.60 4.59 -7.21
N SER A 232 7.01 5.08 -6.04
CA SER A 232 7.48 4.21 -4.94
C SER A 232 6.35 3.46 -4.23
N PRO A 233 5.18 4.03 -3.90
CA PRO A 233 4.03 3.27 -3.44
C PRO A 233 3.56 2.20 -4.43
N ASN A 234 3.51 2.53 -5.73
CA ASN A 234 3.17 1.56 -6.78
C ASN A 234 4.17 0.39 -6.81
N ALA A 235 5.46 0.70 -6.68
CA ALA A 235 6.52 -0.29 -6.62
C ALA A 235 6.41 -1.16 -5.35
N ALA A 236 6.15 -0.58 -4.18
CA ALA A 236 6.00 -1.32 -2.93
C ALA A 236 4.84 -2.33 -3.00
N VAL A 237 3.69 -1.92 -3.56
CA VAL A 237 2.56 -2.83 -3.80
C VAL A 237 2.93 -3.91 -4.81
N SER A 238 3.65 -3.57 -5.89
CA SER A 238 4.15 -4.52 -6.87
C SER A 238 5.07 -5.56 -6.23
N PHE A 239 6.03 -5.14 -5.40
CA PHE A 239 6.94 -6.04 -4.68
C PHE A 239 6.20 -7.02 -3.79
N SER A 240 5.23 -6.53 -3.02
CA SER A 240 4.40 -7.37 -2.16
C SER A 240 3.60 -8.41 -2.97
N ARG A 241 2.93 -7.99 -4.05
CA ARG A 241 2.17 -8.91 -4.92
C ARG A 241 3.04 -9.93 -5.63
N LEU A 242 4.30 -9.58 -5.91
CA LEU A 242 5.31 -10.48 -6.48
C LEU A 242 5.97 -11.38 -5.43
N GLY A 243 5.49 -11.36 -4.18
CA GLY A 243 5.89 -12.26 -3.10
C GLY A 243 7.20 -11.90 -2.42
N LEU A 244 7.55 -10.61 -2.38
CA LEU A 244 8.70 -10.10 -1.65
C LEU A 244 8.25 -9.39 -0.36
N ASN A 245 9.15 -9.25 0.61
CA ASN A 245 8.94 -8.36 1.72
C ASN A 245 9.11 -6.92 1.21
N ALA A 246 8.06 -6.12 1.29
CA ALA A 246 8.04 -4.76 0.78
C ALA A 246 7.83 -3.75 1.91
N GLY A 247 8.68 -2.74 1.99
CA GLY A 247 8.51 -1.58 2.86
C GLY A 247 8.40 -0.29 2.06
N LEU A 248 7.83 0.73 2.66
CA LEU A 248 7.71 2.05 2.06
C LEU A 248 8.15 3.13 3.05
N MET A 249 9.11 3.96 2.63
CA MET A 249 9.44 5.22 3.29
C MET A 249 8.81 6.34 2.49
N ALA A 250 7.80 6.96 3.06
CA ALA A 250 7.04 8.05 2.44
C ALA A 250 6.47 8.98 3.51
N PHE A 251 6.02 10.16 3.07
CA PHE A 251 5.58 11.25 3.94
C PHE A 251 4.16 11.65 3.56
N LEU A 252 3.31 11.82 4.56
CA LEU A 252 1.90 12.17 4.38
C LEU A 252 1.38 12.98 5.55
N GLY A 253 0.21 13.60 5.38
CA GLY A 253 -0.48 14.26 6.47
C GLY A 253 -1.28 13.26 7.34
N ASN A 254 -1.51 13.62 8.60
CA ASN A 254 -2.42 12.87 9.47
C ASN A 254 -3.89 13.27 9.24
N ASP A 255 -4.28 13.36 7.97
CA ASP A 255 -5.65 13.62 7.53
C ASP A 255 -6.34 12.34 7.01
N GLN A 256 -7.58 12.45 6.55
CA GLN A 256 -8.31 11.28 6.08
C GLN A 256 -7.65 10.59 4.87
N PRO A 257 -7.20 11.31 3.81
CA PRO A 257 -6.48 10.67 2.71
C PRO A 257 -5.21 9.94 3.16
N GLY A 258 -4.45 10.49 4.12
CA GLY A 258 -3.28 9.84 4.68
C GLY A 258 -3.63 8.53 5.41
N LYS A 259 -4.67 8.55 6.23
CA LYS A 259 -5.16 7.35 6.92
C LYS A 259 -5.66 6.28 5.96
N ASP A 260 -6.38 6.68 4.91
CA ASP A 260 -6.87 5.76 3.89
C ASP A 260 -5.71 5.14 3.09
N SER A 261 -4.68 5.91 2.79
CA SER A 261 -3.46 5.43 2.13
C SER A 261 -2.71 4.41 2.99
N LEU A 262 -2.51 4.68 4.28
CA LEU A 262 -1.87 3.73 5.20
C LEU A 262 -2.68 2.43 5.33
N LYS A 263 -4.00 2.55 5.45
CA LYS A 263 -4.90 1.39 5.49
C LYS A 263 -4.77 0.53 4.23
N TYR A 264 -4.77 1.15 3.06
CA TYR A 264 -4.63 0.45 1.79
C TYR A 264 -3.28 -0.28 1.69
N LEU A 265 -2.17 0.39 2.04
CA LEU A 265 -0.85 -0.22 2.01
C LEU A 265 -0.74 -1.43 2.94
N HIS A 266 -1.33 -1.36 4.12
CA HIS A 266 -1.39 -2.52 5.04
C HIS A 266 -2.18 -3.68 4.44
N GLN A 267 -3.29 -3.42 3.73
CA GLN A 267 -4.07 -4.46 3.04
C GLN A 267 -3.28 -5.12 1.92
N GLU A 268 -2.40 -4.37 1.27
CA GLU A 268 -1.48 -4.87 0.24
C GLU A 268 -0.22 -5.54 0.84
N GLY A 269 -0.10 -5.62 2.16
CA GLY A 269 1.03 -6.27 2.84
C GLY A 269 2.33 -5.49 2.80
N VAL A 270 2.26 -4.16 2.63
CA VAL A 270 3.43 -3.27 2.66
C VAL A 270 3.74 -2.85 4.09
N ASP A 271 4.99 -3.00 4.50
CA ASP A 271 5.49 -2.46 5.77
C ASP A 271 5.57 -0.92 5.70
N THR A 272 4.85 -0.27 6.59
CA THR A 272 4.76 1.19 6.68
C THR A 272 5.50 1.75 7.90
N SER A 273 6.33 0.95 8.57
CA SER A 273 7.05 1.35 9.79
C SER A 273 8.00 2.53 9.58
N THR A 274 8.46 2.74 8.34
CA THR A 274 9.33 3.86 7.96
C THR A 274 8.55 5.06 7.37
N MET A 275 7.22 5.01 7.33
CA MET A 275 6.40 6.14 6.89
C MET A 275 6.20 7.16 8.01
N VAL A 276 6.15 8.44 7.64
CA VAL A 276 5.94 9.55 8.57
C VAL A 276 4.62 10.25 8.28
N ALA A 277 3.70 10.24 9.25
CA ALA A 277 2.45 10.99 9.20
C ALA A 277 2.61 12.30 9.98
N HIS A 278 2.65 13.43 9.28
CA HIS A 278 2.84 14.75 9.88
C HIS A 278 1.53 15.28 10.47
N GLU A 279 1.56 15.61 11.77
CA GLU A 279 0.43 16.24 12.44
C GLU A 279 0.13 17.62 11.85
N ASN A 280 -1.16 17.93 11.73
CA ASN A 280 -1.66 19.21 11.20
C ASN A 280 -1.27 19.53 9.74
N MET A 281 -0.74 18.58 8.99
CA MET A 281 -0.52 18.70 7.56
C MET A 281 -1.57 17.94 6.74
N LYS A 282 -1.68 18.29 5.47
CA LYS A 282 -2.50 17.58 4.50
C LYS A 282 -1.66 16.54 3.78
N SER A 283 -2.31 15.49 3.29
CA SER A 283 -1.70 14.56 2.35
C SER A 283 -1.71 15.14 0.93
N ASN A 284 -0.72 14.77 0.12
CA ASN A 284 -0.71 15.13 -1.28
C ASN A 284 -1.96 14.58 -1.96
N TYR A 285 -2.66 15.43 -2.70
CA TYR A 285 -3.92 15.09 -3.32
C TYR A 285 -4.02 15.71 -4.71
N TYR A 286 -4.14 14.86 -5.75
CA TYR A 286 -4.17 15.29 -7.14
C TYR A 286 -5.56 15.09 -7.73
N TYR A 287 -5.96 15.98 -8.61
CA TYR A 287 -7.18 15.85 -9.39
C TYR A 287 -6.82 15.53 -10.83
N VAL A 288 -7.21 14.36 -11.29
CA VAL A 288 -6.97 13.86 -12.65
C VAL A 288 -8.25 14.09 -13.46
N LEU A 289 -8.28 15.17 -14.22
CA LEU A 289 -9.40 15.54 -15.09
C LEU A 289 -9.30 14.70 -16.37
N ARG A 290 -10.20 13.76 -16.56
CA ARG A 290 -10.28 12.89 -17.75
C ARG A 290 -11.26 13.47 -18.76
N TYR A 291 -10.84 13.59 -20.01
CA TYR A 291 -11.65 14.03 -21.12
C TYR A 291 -11.37 13.15 -22.35
N GLY A 292 -12.35 12.36 -22.79
CA GLY A 292 -12.13 11.32 -23.78
C GLY A 292 -11.06 10.31 -23.33
N ALA A 293 -10.02 10.13 -24.15
CA ALA A 293 -8.88 9.26 -23.84
C ALA A 293 -7.72 9.98 -23.12
N ASP A 294 -7.78 11.31 -23.03
CA ASP A 294 -6.71 12.15 -22.46
C ASP A 294 -7.01 12.60 -21.03
N ARG A 295 -6.00 13.13 -20.36
CA ARG A 295 -6.10 13.66 -19.01
C ARG A 295 -5.27 14.92 -18.79
N THR A 296 -5.72 15.75 -17.86
CA THR A 296 -4.98 16.87 -17.27
C THR A 296 -4.93 16.66 -15.76
N ILE A 297 -3.74 16.76 -15.16
CA ILE A 297 -3.57 16.52 -13.74
C ILE A 297 -3.30 17.83 -13.02
N LEU A 298 -4.13 18.16 -12.04
CA LEU A 298 -3.92 19.27 -11.12
C LEU A 298 -3.12 18.76 -9.93
N VAL A 299 -1.89 19.22 -9.81
CA VAL A 299 -0.92 18.74 -8.82
C VAL A 299 -0.83 19.73 -7.66
N LYS A 300 -0.86 19.21 -6.44
CA LYS A 300 -0.52 19.97 -5.24
C LYS A 300 0.36 19.11 -4.35
N ASN A 301 1.62 19.50 -4.19
CA ASN A 301 2.55 18.90 -3.24
C ASN A 301 2.56 19.71 -1.94
N GLU A 302 2.54 19.00 -0.82
CA GLU A 302 2.80 19.57 0.49
C GLU A 302 4.32 19.53 0.74
N GLU A 303 4.84 20.49 1.48
CA GLU A 303 6.25 20.56 1.86
C GLU A 303 6.44 19.87 3.22
N TYR A 304 6.73 18.56 3.19
CA TYR A 304 7.01 17.79 4.40
C TYR A 304 8.44 18.00 4.88
N ASP A 305 8.63 17.74 6.16
CA ASP A 305 9.97 17.56 6.73
C ASP A 305 10.43 16.12 6.41
N TYR A 306 11.31 16.01 5.41
CA TYR A 306 11.82 14.73 4.90
C TYR A 306 12.97 14.24 5.77
N VAL A 307 12.69 13.29 6.64
CA VAL A 307 13.66 12.74 7.59
C VAL A 307 13.93 11.26 7.30
N TRP A 308 15.16 10.82 7.49
CA TRP A 308 15.49 9.40 7.38
C TRP A 308 14.94 8.64 8.59
N VAL A 309 14.14 7.63 8.34
CA VAL A 309 13.66 6.68 9.34
C VAL A 309 14.38 5.36 9.13
N ALA A 310 15.28 4.99 10.05
CA ALA A 310 16.03 3.76 9.93
C ALA A 310 15.09 2.54 9.93
N PRO A 311 15.14 1.67 8.89
CA PRO A 311 14.34 0.47 8.88
C PRO A 311 14.82 -0.52 9.97
N GLU A 312 13.90 -1.24 10.59
CA GLU A 312 14.22 -2.24 11.63
C GLU A 312 15.07 -3.41 11.05
N LYS A 313 14.76 -3.80 9.81
CA LYS A 313 15.49 -4.81 9.07
C LYS A 313 16.28 -4.15 7.95
N THR A 314 17.57 -4.46 7.83
CA THR A 314 18.39 -3.99 6.70
C THR A 314 17.79 -4.48 5.39
N PRO A 315 17.43 -3.58 4.45
CA PRO A 315 16.89 -4.00 3.17
C PRO A 315 17.99 -4.59 2.27
N ASP A 316 17.65 -5.63 1.52
CA ASP A 316 18.50 -6.16 0.45
C ASP A 316 18.57 -5.18 -0.73
N TRP A 317 17.47 -4.45 -0.95
CA TRP A 317 17.37 -3.41 -1.96
C TRP A 317 16.68 -2.16 -1.42
N ILE A 318 17.16 -1.01 -1.85
CA ILE A 318 16.44 0.26 -1.79
C ILE A 318 15.97 0.59 -3.21
N TYR A 319 14.71 0.94 -3.36
CA TYR A 319 14.11 1.43 -4.60
C TYR A 319 13.77 2.90 -4.43
N LEU A 320 14.58 3.77 -5.02
CA LEU A 320 14.40 5.23 -4.97
C LEU A 320 13.66 5.70 -6.22
N SER A 321 12.60 6.46 -6.01
CA SER A 321 11.90 7.11 -7.12
C SER A 321 11.46 8.53 -6.74
N LEU A 322 10.41 9.06 -7.40
CA LEU A 322 9.95 10.44 -7.26
C LEU A 322 9.86 10.90 -5.81
N LEU A 323 10.57 11.95 -5.49
CA LEU A 323 10.50 12.74 -4.26
C LEU A 323 10.44 14.23 -4.60
N SER A 324 9.85 15.03 -3.72
CA SER A 324 9.74 16.47 -3.91
C SER A 324 11.10 17.19 -3.85
N GLU A 325 11.13 18.42 -4.32
CA GLU A 325 12.35 19.24 -4.35
C GLU A 325 12.94 19.46 -2.95
N ALA A 326 12.12 19.46 -1.89
CA ALA A 326 12.54 19.64 -0.50
C ALA A 326 13.27 18.42 0.10
N SER A 327 13.29 17.28 -0.58
CA SER A 327 13.77 15.99 -0.03
C SER A 327 15.29 15.77 -0.17
N TRP A 328 16.08 16.77 -0.52
CA TRP A 328 17.52 16.56 -0.76
C TRP A 328 18.27 15.95 0.43
N GLN A 329 17.98 16.39 1.65
CA GLN A 329 18.62 15.83 2.85
C GLN A 329 18.35 14.34 3.01
N LEU A 330 17.14 13.87 2.69
CA LEU A 330 16.81 12.45 2.69
C LEU A 330 17.68 11.64 1.72
N HIS A 331 18.05 12.21 0.57
CA HIS A 331 18.98 11.56 -0.36
C HIS A 331 20.38 11.42 0.23
N GLU A 332 20.88 12.44 0.91
CA GLU A 332 22.18 12.41 1.58
C GLU A 332 22.20 11.38 2.72
N ASP A 333 21.13 11.35 3.52
CA ASP A 333 20.98 10.39 4.60
C ASP A 333 20.87 8.94 4.07
N MET A 334 20.14 8.73 2.98
CA MET A 334 20.08 7.42 2.29
C MET A 334 21.47 7.01 1.79
N LEU A 335 22.23 7.92 1.17
CA LEU A 335 23.59 7.62 0.71
C LEU A 335 24.51 7.27 1.87
N THR A 336 24.41 7.98 2.98
CA THR A 336 25.14 7.67 4.22
C THR A 336 24.78 6.28 4.76
N TYR A 337 23.47 5.94 4.74
CA TYR A 337 23.02 4.61 5.10
C TYR A 337 23.60 3.53 4.18
N LEU A 338 23.59 3.77 2.87
CA LEU A 338 24.14 2.84 1.88
C LEU A 338 25.67 2.68 1.96
N GLU A 339 26.40 3.69 2.40
CA GLU A 339 27.83 3.58 2.69
C GLU A 339 28.11 2.65 3.87
N ALA A 340 27.26 2.69 4.90
CA ALA A 340 27.33 1.79 6.06
C ALA A 340 26.81 0.36 5.74
N HIS A 341 26.02 0.18 4.68
CA HIS A 341 25.43 -1.08 4.25
C HIS A 341 25.78 -1.39 2.79
N PRO A 342 27.03 -1.74 2.48
CA PRO A 342 27.51 -1.89 1.09
C PRO A 342 26.82 -3.02 0.31
N ASP A 343 26.27 -4.02 0.99
CA ASP A 343 25.55 -5.16 0.37
C ASP A 343 24.13 -4.78 -0.07
N THR A 344 23.53 -3.73 0.50
CA THR A 344 22.24 -3.21 0.07
C THR A 344 22.37 -2.63 -1.34
N LYS A 345 21.60 -3.12 -2.29
CA LYS A 345 21.59 -2.63 -3.68
C LYS A 345 20.65 -1.44 -3.82
N LEU A 346 21.00 -0.47 -4.68
CA LEU A 346 20.15 0.67 -5.01
C LEU A 346 19.58 0.50 -6.41
N ALA A 347 18.26 0.52 -6.53
CA ALA A 347 17.53 0.70 -7.78
C ALA A 347 17.04 2.14 -7.85
N PHE A 348 17.30 2.82 -8.94
CA PHE A 348 16.93 4.21 -9.13
C PHE A 348 16.03 4.37 -10.35
N GLN A 349 14.81 4.82 -10.11
CA GLN A 349 13.87 5.29 -11.14
C GLN A 349 13.67 6.78 -10.93
N PRO A 350 14.44 7.64 -11.63
CA PRO A 350 14.35 9.07 -11.43
C PRO A 350 12.96 9.62 -11.76
N GLY A 351 12.56 10.66 -11.06
CA GLY A 351 11.30 11.37 -11.31
C GLY A 351 11.55 12.86 -11.61
N THR A 352 10.49 13.63 -11.81
CA THR A 352 10.51 15.02 -12.29
C THR A 352 11.50 15.93 -11.56
N PHE A 353 11.60 15.84 -10.23
CA PHE A 353 12.51 16.70 -9.47
C PHE A 353 13.96 16.24 -9.59
N HIS A 354 14.21 14.94 -9.79
CA HIS A 354 15.55 14.43 -10.08
C HIS A 354 16.09 15.00 -11.39
N PHE A 355 15.27 15.07 -12.44
CA PHE A 355 15.66 15.69 -13.71
C PHE A 355 15.94 17.19 -13.56
N LYS A 356 15.16 17.91 -12.74
CA LYS A 356 15.42 19.33 -12.43
C LYS A 356 16.75 19.54 -11.70
N TRP A 357 17.12 18.64 -10.78
CA TRP A 357 18.38 18.72 -10.07
C TRP A 357 19.59 18.47 -10.96
N GLY A 358 19.39 17.66 -12.00
CA GLY A 358 20.42 17.34 -12.97
C GLY A 358 21.46 16.32 -12.48
N VAL A 359 22.24 15.85 -13.42
CA VAL A 359 23.21 14.76 -13.24
C VAL A 359 24.30 15.11 -12.22
N GLU A 360 24.79 16.35 -12.23
CA GLU A 360 25.87 16.77 -11.33
C GLU A 360 25.49 16.64 -9.86
N LYS A 361 24.28 17.09 -9.50
CA LYS A 361 23.76 16.99 -8.13
C LYS A 361 23.53 15.54 -7.74
N LEU A 362 23.03 14.72 -8.67
CA LEU A 362 22.70 13.30 -8.46
C LEU A 362 23.88 12.35 -8.70
N ALA A 363 25.09 12.84 -8.96
CA ALA A 363 26.24 12.02 -9.32
C ALA A 363 26.50 10.87 -8.35
N LYS A 364 26.39 11.12 -7.04
CA LYS A 364 26.56 10.07 -6.01
C LYS A 364 25.41 9.03 -6.03
N VAL A 365 24.18 9.45 -6.36
CA VAL A 365 23.03 8.54 -6.48
C VAL A 365 23.23 7.61 -7.67
N TYR A 366 23.58 8.15 -8.84
CA TYR A 366 23.90 7.34 -10.02
C TYR A 366 25.08 6.38 -9.75
N ALA A 367 26.19 6.91 -9.20
CA ALA A 367 27.38 6.10 -8.90
C ALA A 367 27.10 4.95 -7.91
N ARG A 368 26.15 5.14 -6.99
CA ARG A 368 25.77 4.11 -6.01
C ARG A 368 24.71 3.13 -6.54
N SER A 369 24.03 3.49 -7.63
CA SER A 369 22.97 2.69 -8.21
C SER A 369 23.51 1.37 -8.77
N HIS A 370 22.86 0.26 -8.41
CA HIS A 370 23.06 -1.02 -9.07
C HIS A 370 22.34 -1.08 -10.40
N ILE A 371 21.14 -0.52 -10.45
CA ILE A 371 20.31 -0.42 -11.64
C ILE A 371 19.66 0.96 -11.74
N VAL A 372 19.55 1.48 -12.96
CA VAL A 372 18.71 2.62 -13.30
C VAL A 372 17.66 2.21 -14.32
N VAL A 373 16.43 2.69 -14.13
CA VAL A 373 15.30 2.42 -15.04
C VAL A 373 14.66 3.76 -15.41
N MET A 374 14.53 4.05 -16.69
CA MET A 374 13.88 5.26 -17.20
C MET A 374 13.35 5.04 -18.63
N ASN A 375 12.54 5.97 -19.13
CA ASN A 375 12.16 5.92 -20.54
C ASN A 375 13.23 6.55 -21.43
N ARG A 376 13.07 6.39 -22.74
CA ARG A 376 14.08 6.83 -23.72
C ARG A 376 14.22 8.34 -23.79
N GLU A 377 13.11 9.07 -23.67
CA GLU A 377 13.12 10.53 -23.61
C GLU A 377 13.87 11.04 -22.38
N GLU A 378 13.62 10.44 -21.22
CA GLU A 378 14.33 10.74 -19.97
C GLU A 378 15.83 10.43 -20.09
N ALA A 379 16.18 9.33 -20.77
CA ALA A 379 17.59 8.99 -21.01
C ALA A 379 18.30 10.04 -21.89
N VAL A 380 17.61 10.58 -22.90
CA VAL A 380 18.10 11.69 -23.71
C VAL A 380 18.31 12.95 -22.86
N ASP A 381 17.33 13.29 -22.02
CA ASP A 381 17.39 14.46 -21.16
C ASP A 381 18.54 14.37 -20.14
N VAL A 382 18.80 13.17 -19.61
CA VAL A 382 19.88 12.92 -18.64
C VAL A 382 21.25 12.93 -19.29
N THR A 383 21.40 12.36 -20.47
CA THR A 383 22.70 12.13 -21.10
C THR A 383 23.10 13.19 -22.13
N GLY A 384 22.10 13.83 -22.73
CA GLY A 384 22.30 14.72 -23.89
C GLY A 384 22.62 13.98 -25.18
N GLU A 385 22.58 12.64 -25.18
CA GLU A 385 22.86 11.81 -26.35
C GLU A 385 21.64 11.74 -27.29
N SER A 386 21.90 11.32 -28.54
CA SER A 386 20.85 11.22 -29.55
C SER A 386 19.81 10.13 -29.21
N TYR A 387 18.55 10.45 -29.38
CA TYR A 387 17.46 9.50 -29.27
C TYR A 387 17.65 8.28 -30.19
N ASP A 388 18.27 8.45 -31.37
CA ASP A 388 18.44 7.40 -32.37
C ASP A 388 19.47 6.32 -31.98
N SER A 389 20.31 6.55 -30.96
CA SER A 389 21.37 5.64 -30.56
C SER A 389 21.20 5.09 -29.16
N LEU A 390 20.47 3.98 -29.00
CA LEU A 390 20.34 3.25 -27.75
C LEU A 390 21.67 2.87 -27.11
N LYS A 391 22.65 2.48 -27.94
CA LYS A 391 23.99 2.10 -27.47
C LYS A 391 24.74 3.27 -26.84
N GLN A 392 24.61 4.48 -27.41
CA GLN A 392 25.21 5.69 -26.84
C GLN A 392 24.49 6.12 -25.57
N LEU A 393 23.13 6.10 -25.56
CA LEU A 393 22.34 6.39 -24.36
C LEU A 393 22.72 5.46 -23.20
N ALA A 394 22.75 4.14 -23.45
CA ALA A 394 23.12 3.16 -22.43
C ALA A 394 24.57 3.34 -21.95
N GLY A 395 25.51 3.57 -22.86
CA GLY A 395 26.92 3.82 -22.54
C GLY A 395 27.12 5.08 -21.69
N ALA A 396 26.42 6.17 -22.02
CA ALA A 396 26.47 7.40 -21.24
C ALA A 396 25.85 7.24 -19.85
N LEU A 397 24.75 6.47 -19.72
CA LEU A 397 24.17 6.15 -18.42
C LEU A 397 25.09 5.25 -17.58
N HIS A 398 25.76 4.25 -18.18
CA HIS A 398 26.77 3.44 -17.48
C HIS A 398 27.97 4.28 -16.99
N ALA A 399 28.37 5.29 -17.74
CA ALA A 399 29.42 6.21 -17.33
C ALA A 399 29.09 7.02 -16.07
N LEU A 400 27.80 7.12 -15.70
CA LEU A 400 27.36 7.73 -14.43
C LEU A 400 27.50 6.76 -13.24
N GLY A 401 27.66 5.44 -13.48
CA GLY A 401 27.92 4.46 -12.45
C GLY A 401 27.05 3.21 -12.39
N PRO A 402 25.79 3.20 -12.85
CA PRO A 402 24.92 2.01 -12.75
C PRO A 402 25.51 0.80 -13.47
N LYS A 403 25.37 -0.39 -12.84
CA LYS A 403 25.81 -1.67 -13.44
C LYS A 403 24.82 -2.19 -14.48
N ILE A 404 23.54 -1.89 -14.31
CA ILE A 404 22.46 -2.27 -15.20
C ILE A 404 21.71 -1.00 -15.59
N VAL A 405 21.50 -0.81 -16.88
CA VAL A 405 20.71 0.29 -17.44
C VAL A 405 19.52 -0.30 -18.17
N VAL A 406 18.32 0.12 -17.81
CA VAL A 406 17.08 -0.31 -18.47
C VAL A 406 16.37 0.92 -19.04
N ILE A 407 16.07 0.86 -20.34
CA ILE A 407 15.41 1.92 -21.09
C ILE A 407 14.11 1.39 -21.66
N THR A 408 12.97 1.99 -21.33
CA THR A 408 11.68 1.70 -21.95
C THR A 408 11.42 2.66 -23.12
N ASP A 409 10.82 2.18 -24.20
CA ASP A 409 10.59 2.96 -25.43
C ASP A 409 9.15 2.80 -25.94
N GLY A 410 8.19 2.91 -25.03
CA GLY A 410 6.77 2.85 -25.37
C GLY A 410 6.41 1.67 -26.29
N PRO A 411 5.85 1.92 -27.50
CA PRO A 411 5.48 0.85 -28.44
C PRO A 411 6.65 0.03 -28.96
N ASN A 412 7.89 0.56 -28.88
CA ASN A 412 9.09 -0.11 -29.41
C ASN A 412 9.68 -1.14 -28.45
N GLY A 413 9.03 -1.37 -27.30
CA GLY A 413 9.47 -2.33 -26.28
C GLY A 413 10.42 -1.73 -25.27
N SER A 414 11.36 -2.53 -24.79
CA SER A 414 12.34 -2.12 -23.77
C SER A 414 13.69 -2.78 -23.98
N PHE A 415 14.72 -2.19 -23.38
CA PHE A 415 16.12 -2.53 -23.57
C PHE A 415 16.82 -2.58 -22.24
N ALA A 416 17.70 -3.55 -22.03
CA ALA A 416 18.62 -3.63 -20.91
C ALA A 416 20.06 -3.70 -21.39
N SER A 417 20.93 -2.90 -20.78
CA SER A 417 22.37 -2.95 -20.99
C SER A 417 23.07 -3.36 -19.70
N TYR A 418 23.91 -4.39 -19.78
CA TYR A 418 24.67 -4.97 -18.66
C TYR A 418 25.78 -5.86 -19.22
N ASP A 419 26.90 -5.95 -18.54
CA ASP A 419 28.03 -6.84 -18.90
C ASP A 419 28.42 -6.74 -20.39
N ASP A 420 28.52 -5.51 -20.92
CA ASP A 420 28.80 -5.18 -22.32
C ASP A 420 27.77 -5.69 -23.34
N LYS A 421 26.62 -6.19 -22.89
CA LYS A 421 25.49 -6.59 -23.72
C LYS A 421 24.44 -5.51 -23.81
N LEU A 422 23.70 -5.51 -24.89
CA LEU A 422 22.46 -4.77 -25.08
C LEU A 422 21.38 -5.75 -25.53
N VAL A 423 20.36 -5.94 -24.71
CA VAL A 423 19.28 -6.89 -24.94
C VAL A 423 17.97 -6.13 -25.09
N SER A 424 17.14 -6.50 -26.05
CA SER A 424 15.80 -5.95 -26.26
C SER A 424 14.72 -6.98 -25.98
N ILE A 425 13.53 -6.51 -25.63
CA ILE A 425 12.32 -7.32 -25.59
C ILE A 425 11.14 -6.51 -26.15
N PRO A 426 10.27 -7.11 -26.98
CA PRO A 426 9.03 -6.46 -27.41
C PRO A 426 8.03 -6.35 -26.25
N ASN A 427 7.04 -5.49 -26.39
CA ASN A 427 5.91 -5.46 -25.48
C ASN A 427 5.12 -6.77 -25.52
N TYR A 428 4.59 -7.17 -24.36
CA TYR A 428 3.59 -8.23 -24.34
C TYR A 428 2.29 -7.73 -25.02
N PRO A 429 1.61 -8.54 -25.85
CA PRO A 429 0.45 -8.07 -26.59
C PRO A 429 -0.70 -7.70 -25.66
N ASP A 430 -1.27 -6.51 -25.87
CA ASP A 430 -2.43 -6.04 -25.13
C ASP A 430 -3.68 -6.87 -25.49
N PRO A 431 -4.45 -7.38 -24.52
CA PRO A 431 -5.70 -8.10 -24.78
C PRO A 431 -6.82 -7.18 -25.27
N ALA A 432 -6.72 -5.88 -25.00
CA ALA A 432 -7.63 -4.81 -25.42
C ALA A 432 -6.86 -3.48 -25.48
N PRO A 433 -7.40 -2.46 -26.16
CA PRO A 433 -6.79 -1.13 -26.09
C PRO A 433 -6.60 -0.64 -24.65
N PRO A 434 -5.46 -0.01 -24.32
CA PRO A 434 -5.21 0.51 -22.99
C PRO A 434 -6.32 1.44 -22.47
N LEU A 435 -6.78 1.20 -21.25
CA LEU A 435 -7.78 2.04 -20.59
C LEU A 435 -7.13 3.27 -19.94
N ASP A 436 -5.99 3.07 -19.29
CA ASP A 436 -5.21 4.10 -18.62
C ASP A 436 -3.73 3.70 -18.62
N ARG A 437 -2.86 4.62 -19.04
CA ARG A 437 -1.41 4.36 -19.10
C ARG A 437 -0.67 4.74 -17.81
N THR A 438 -1.40 5.17 -16.79
CA THR A 438 -0.81 5.56 -15.49
C THR A 438 -0.20 4.33 -14.81
N GLY A 439 1.06 4.46 -14.37
CA GLY A 439 1.77 3.42 -13.63
C GLY A 439 2.38 2.29 -14.48
N ALA A 440 2.27 2.34 -15.82
CA ALA A 440 2.90 1.36 -16.70
C ALA A 440 4.42 1.26 -16.49
N GLY A 441 5.09 2.43 -16.41
CA GLY A 441 6.52 2.53 -16.13
C GLY A 441 6.89 2.02 -14.74
N ASP A 442 6.07 2.33 -13.72
CA ASP A 442 6.28 1.88 -12.35
C ASP A 442 6.13 0.36 -12.23
N ALA A 443 5.09 -0.20 -12.87
CA ALA A 443 4.89 -1.64 -12.95
C ALA A 443 6.06 -2.34 -13.65
N PHE A 444 6.55 -1.77 -14.75
CA PHE A 444 7.72 -2.27 -15.45
C PHE A 444 8.96 -2.25 -14.56
N ALA A 445 9.33 -1.07 -14.03
CA ALA A 445 10.55 -0.88 -13.24
C ALA A 445 10.55 -1.71 -11.97
N SER A 446 9.44 -1.71 -11.23
CA SER A 446 9.31 -2.53 -10.01
C SER A 446 9.41 -4.02 -10.30
N THR A 447 8.85 -4.50 -11.42
CA THR A 447 8.93 -5.93 -11.78
C THR A 447 10.35 -6.35 -12.13
N ILE A 448 11.11 -5.51 -12.86
CA ILE A 448 12.54 -5.75 -13.10
C ILE A 448 13.29 -5.93 -11.77
N VAL A 449 13.11 -4.96 -10.85
CA VAL A 449 13.80 -5.00 -9.56
C VAL A 449 13.36 -6.19 -8.71
N ALA A 450 12.06 -6.52 -8.73
CA ALA A 450 11.54 -7.70 -8.03
C ALA A 450 12.17 -9.01 -8.53
N ALA A 451 12.28 -9.19 -9.84
CA ALA A 451 12.91 -10.38 -10.41
C ALA A 451 14.39 -10.48 -10.01
N LEU A 452 15.14 -9.37 -10.12
CA LEU A 452 16.54 -9.32 -9.71
C LEU A 452 16.72 -9.57 -8.21
N ALA A 453 15.83 -9.07 -7.37
CA ALA A 453 15.84 -9.31 -5.93
C ALA A 453 15.57 -10.78 -5.60
N ARG A 454 14.77 -11.47 -6.38
CA ARG A 454 14.54 -12.92 -6.27
C ARG A 454 15.71 -13.77 -6.77
N GLY A 455 16.74 -13.15 -7.35
CA GLY A 455 17.91 -13.84 -7.90
C GLY A 455 17.73 -14.30 -9.35
N GLU A 456 16.68 -13.83 -10.03
CA GLU A 456 16.49 -14.10 -11.45
C GLU A 456 17.49 -13.31 -12.31
N SER A 457 17.71 -13.77 -13.52
CA SER A 457 18.56 -13.05 -14.50
C SER A 457 17.85 -11.82 -15.03
N ILE A 458 18.61 -10.88 -15.59
CA ILE A 458 18.03 -9.67 -16.24
C ILE A 458 17.16 -10.04 -17.45
N GLU A 459 17.51 -11.10 -18.17
CA GLU A 459 16.71 -11.61 -19.29
C GLU A 459 15.37 -12.12 -18.79
N THR A 460 15.33 -12.89 -17.68
CA THR A 460 14.08 -13.30 -17.03
C THR A 460 13.28 -12.09 -16.57
N ALA A 461 13.93 -11.11 -15.93
CA ALA A 461 13.28 -9.88 -15.49
C ALA A 461 12.62 -9.13 -16.65
N LEU A 462 13.29 -9.06 -17.80
CA LEU A 462 12.76 -8.48 -19.02
C LEU A 462 11.51 -9.21 -19.53
N THR A 463 11.39 -10.54 -19.35
CA THR A 463 10.15 -11.24 -19.73
C THR A 463 8.98 -10.98 -18.80
N TRP A 464 9.23 -10.67 -17.52
CA TRP A 464 8.16 -10.40 -16.55
C TRP A 464 7.60 -8.99 -16.65
N ALA A 465 8.47 -8.00 -16.83
CA ALA A 465 8.13 -6.60 -16.70
C ALA A 465 7.10 -6.08 -17.72
N PRO A 466 7.21 -6.38 -19.03
CA PRO A 466 6.17 -5.98 -20.00
C PRO A 466 4.81 -6.61 -19.72
N ILE A 467 4.75 -7.84 -19.18
CA ILE A 467 3.49 -8.51 -18.81
C ILE A 467 2.77 -7.73 -17.72
N ASN A 468 3.50 -7.34 -16.64
CA ASN A 468 2.89 -6.57 -15.56
C ASN A 468 2.48 -5.18 -16.02
N SER A 469 3.31 -4.53 -16.83
CA SER A 469 3.00 -3.25 -17.47
C SER A 469 1.75 -3.32 -18.36
N MET A 470 1.64 -4.34 -19.20
CA MET A 470 0.46 -4.62 -20.05
C MET A 470 -0.79 -4.78 -19.17
N SER A 471 -0.72 -5.53 -18.09
CA SER A 471 -1.87 -5.74 -17.19
C SER A 471 -2.33 -4.45 -16.51
N VAL A 472 -1.40 -3.61 -16.09
CA VAL A 472 -1.72 -2.32 -15.43
C VAL A 472 -2.50 -1.40 -16.35
N VAL A 473 -2.14 -1.28 -17.61
CA VAL A 473 -2.82 -0.38 -18.55
C VAL A 473 -4.25 -0.82 -18.92
N GLN A 474 -4.66 -2.03 -18.56
CA GLN A 474 -6.03 -2.54 -18.73
C GLN A 474 -6.98 -2.11 -17.61
N LYS A 475 -6.49 -1.43 -16.58
CA LYS A 475 -7.25 -0.98 -15.41
C LYS A 475 -7.08 0.51 -15.18
N LEU A 476 -8.00 1.12 -14.43
CA LEU A 476 -7.85 2.51 -14.03
C LEU A 476 -6.87 2.62 -12.87
N GLY A 477 -5.93 3.55 -12.96
CA GLY A 477 -4.91 3.80 -11.95
C GLY A 477 -3.76 2.79 -11.97
N ALA A 478 -2.70 3.11 -11.23
CA ALA A 478 -1.41 2.44 -11.36
C ALA A 478 -1.29 1.07 -10.69
N GLN A 479 -2.23 0.69 -9.84
CA GLN A 479 -2.07 -0.49 -8.97
C GLN A 479 -3.11 -1.58 -9.21
N ALA A 480 -4.31 -1.22 -9.71
CA ALA A 480 -5.41 -2.17 -9.88
C ALA A 480 -5.07 -3.36 -10.81
N GLY A 481 -4.17 -3.14 -11.76
CA GLY A 481 -3.71 -4.15 -12.71
C GLY A 481 -2.40 -4.85 -12.33
N LEU A 482 -1.76 -4.50 -11.21
CA LEU A 482 -0.54 -5.18 -10.77
C LEU A 482 -0.79 -6.66 -10.51
N LEU A 483 0.06 -7.51 -11.05
CA LEU A 483 -0.07 -8.96 -11.04
C LEU A 483 0.67 -9.60 -9.87
N LYS A 484 0.24 -10.82 -9.51
CA LYS A 484 1.02 -11.74 -8.68
C LYS A 484 1.98 -12.53 -9.57
N LEU A 485 3.00 -13.13 -8.95
CA LEU A 485 3.96 -13.95 -9.69
C LEU A 485 3.30 -15.14 -10.40
N SER A 486 2.26 -15.74 -9.80
CA SER A 486 1.47 -16.80 -10.43
C SER A 486 0.84 -16.37 -11.75
N ASP A 487 0.36 -15.12 -11.80
CA ASP A 487 -0.31 -14.59 -13.00
C ASP A 487 0.70 -14.31 -14.10
N ILE A 488 1.87 -13.75 -13.76
CA ILE A 488 2.98 -13.56 -14.71
C ILE A 488 3.39 -14.91 -15.31
N ASN A 489 3.55 -15.94 -14.47
CA ASN A 489 3.90 -17.29 -14.94
C ASN A 489 2.83 -17.87 -15.88
N GLN A 490 1.56 -17.59 -15.64
CA GLN A 490 0.47 -18.02 -16.54
C GLN A 490 0.55 -17.33 -17.90
N TYR A 491 0.83 -16.02 -17.94
CA TYR A 491 1.04 -15.29 -19.20
C TYR A 491 2.26 -15.81 -19.96
N LEU A 492 3.36 -16.13 -19.27
CA LEU A 492 4.55 -16.69 -19.90
C LEU A 492 4.29 -18.05 -20.57
N GLN A 493 3.42 -18.89 -19.99
CA GLN A 493 3.06 -20.19 -20.61
C GLN A 493 2.31 -20.04 -21.92
N THR A 494 1.65 -18.91 -22.14
CA THR A 494 0.85 -18.61 -23.35
C THR A 494 1.46 -17.50 -24.20
N ALA A 495 2.70 -17.13 -23.89
CA ALA A 495 3.40 -16.05 -24.59
C ALA A 495 3.58 -16.39 -26.07
N PRO A 496 3.43 -15.41 -26.98
CA PRO A 496 3.74 -15.62 -28.40
C PRO A 496 5.20 -16.03 -28.63
N GLU A 497 5.46 -16.76 -29.70
CA GLU A 497 6.80 -17.27 -30.02
C GLU A 497 7.86 -16.13 -30.14
N TYR A 498 7.45 -14.96 -30.61
CA TYR A 498 8.34 -13.79 -30.73
C TYR A 498 8.63 -13.08 -29.39
N TYR A 499 7.94 -13.44 -28.32
CA TYR A 499 8.09 -12.77 -27.03
C TYR A 499 9.26 -13.39 -26.25
N HIS A 500 10.45 -13.01 -26.61
CA HIS A 500 11.69 -13.43 -25.93
C HIS A 500 12.75 -12.32 -26.04
N PRO A 501 13.69 -12.25 -25.09
CA PRO A 501 14.81 -11.31 -25.17
C PRO A 501 15.73 -11.63 -26.35
N GLU A 502 16.18 -10.57 -27.04
CA GLU A 502 17.14 -10.68 -28.16
C GLU A 502 18.33 -9.76 -27.90
N GLU A 503 19.54 -10.30 -28.08
CA GLU A 503 20.77 -9.49 -27.99
C GLU A 503 20.92 -8.65 -29.28
N LEU A 504 21.10 -7.34 -29.07
CA LEU A 504 21.34 -6.39 -30.16
C LEU A 504 22.83 -6.28 -30.44
N ASN A 505 23.23 -6.41 -31.72
CA ASN A 505 24.63 -6.34 -32.16
C ASN A 505 25.21 -4.92 -32.13
#